data_dc6f171a15ca90653b47f5450befcade
#
_entry.id   dc6f171a15ca90653b47f5450befcade
#
_cell.length_a   1.000
_cell.length_b   1.000
_cell.length_c   1.000
_cell.angle_alpha   90.00
_cell.angle_beta   90.00
_cell.angle_gamma   90.00
#
_symmetry.space_group_name_H-M   'P 1'
#
loop_
_entity.id
_entity.type
_entity.pdbx_description
1 polymer ?
#
loop_
_entity_poly.entity_id
_entity_poly.type
_entity_poly.pdbx_seq_one_letter_code
_entity_poly.pdbx_strand_id
1 'polypeptide(L)'
;MQEGKVGVVVAAEDSPSTTQFHFILTSEKIKKGNYVFLNSQNKKIFGQVIEIFWSNRYFKSHEVVADISNFGGMDNFPTEAWSYGLAKAKIIGVLDEDRFVRCFFPPKCGEEIFLASALDLQKILNLPPSGLNLGKLLHHELDVKLDLSKLIGKHLAILAMSGAGKSYFCSVLLEEILEIKKEEGRISTLIFDSHQDYTFLKEAYPSAVEVIDAK
;
A
#
# COMPACT_ATOMS: atom_id res chain seq x y z
N MET A 1 10.07 9.75 23.19
CA MET A 1 9.95 8.80 22.07
C MET A 1 10.07 9.63 20.79
N GLN A 2 10.98 9.27 19.87
CA GLN A 2 11.07 9.98 18.58
C GLN A 2 9.74 9.81 17.85
N GLU A 3 9.12 10.92 17.45
CA GLU A 3 7.87 10.91 16.68
C GLU A 3 8.04 10.10 15.41
N GLY A 4 7.18 9.10 15.21
CA GLY A 4 7.14 8.32 13.99
C GLY A 4 7.85 6.96 14.00
N LYS A 5 8.58 6.58 15.06
CA LYS A 5 9.16 5.24 15.18
C LYS A 5 8.08 4.20 15.41
N VAL A 6 8.09 3.15 14.59
CA VAL A 6 7.06 2.11 14.59
C VAL A 6 7.61 0.71 14.81
N GLY A 7 8.92 0.53 14.76
CA GLY A 7 9.54 -0.76 14.99
C GLY A 7 11.06 -0.75 14.90
N VAL A 8 11.63 -1.95 15.00
CA VAL A 8 13.07 -2.21 14.89
C VAL A 8 13.29 -3.48 14.07
N VAL A 9 14.23 -3.44 13.14
CA VAL A 9 14.58 -4.59 12.28
C VAL A 9 15.14 -5.74 13.13
N VAL A 10 14.66 -6.95 12.87
CA VAL A 10 15.11 -8.18 13.52
C VAL A 10 15.47 -9.26 12.52
N ALA A 11 16.30 -10.20 12.96
CA ALA A 11 16.59 -11.40 12.18
C ALA A 11 15.38 -12.35 12.19
N ALA A 12 15.10 -12.92 11.03
CA ALA A 12 14.18 -14.03 10.82
C ALA A 12 14.79 -14.96 9.76
N GLU A 13 14.21 -16.15 9.51
CA GLU A 13 14.86 -17.21 8.70
C GLU A 13 15.56 -16.72 7.43
N ASP A 14 14.87 -15.93 6.58
CA ASP A 14 15.41 -15.39 5.31
C ASP A 14 15.53 -13.87 5.31
N SER A 15 15.68 -13.24 6.47
CA SER A 15 15.56 -11.79 6.62
C SER A 15 16.47 -11.28 7.76
N PRO A 16 17.03 -10.06 7.63
CA PRO A 16 16.87 -9.11 6.53
C PRO A 16 17.60 -9.51 5.26
N SER A 17 17.00 -9.22 4.10
CA SER A 17 17.54 -9.47 2.77
C SER A 17 17.41 -8.23 1.87
N THR A 18 17.82 -8.31 0.61
CA THR A 18 17.64 -7.22 -0.37
C THR A 18 16.21 -7.07 -0.86
N THR A 19 15.31 -8.01 -0.51
CA THR A 19 13.92 -8.05 -0.98
C THR A 19 12.91 -7.87 0.14
N GLN A 20 13.26 -8.22 1.37
CA GLN A 20 12.36 -8.18 2.52
C GLN A 20 13.10 -8.04 3.85
N PHE A 21 12.41 -7.54 4.85
CA PHE A 21 12.87 -7.49 6.22
C PHE A 21 11.71 -7.71 7.20
N HIS A 22 12.05 -8.19 8.39
CA HIS A 22 11.12 -8.30 9.50
C HIS A 22 11.48 -7.28 10.56
N PHE A 23 10.47 -6.79 11.26
CA PHE A 23 10.67 -5.85 12.37
C PHE A 23 9.65 -6.07 13.48
N ILE A 24 10.10 -5.90 14.73
CA ILE A 24 9.22 -5.93 15.88
C ILE A 24 8.46 -4.60 15.92
N LEU A 25 7.14 -4.70 16.13
CA LEU A 25 6.28 -3.54 16.27
C LEU A 25 6.49 -2.90 17.67
N THR A 26 6.72 -1.60 17.67
CA THR A 26 6.73 -0.76 18.88
C THR A 26 5.50 0.14 18.95
N SER A 27 4.61 0.07 17.96
CA SER A 27 3.39 0.85 17.85
C SER A 27 2.29 0.03 17.16
N GLU A 28 1.08 0.08 17.69
CA GLU A 28 -0.12 -0.56 17.10
C GLU A 28 -0.66 0.18 15.88
N LYS A 29 -0.07 1.32 15.50
CA LYS A 29 -0.51 2.13 14.36
C LYS A 29 -0.24 1.48 13.01
N ILE A 30 0.62 0.46 12.95
CA ILE A 30 1.00 -0.20 11.71
C ILE A 30 -0.08 -1.20 11.29
N LYS A 31 -0.46 -1.12 10.03
CA LYS A 31 -1.40 -2.02 9.36
C LYS A 31 -0.75 -2.63 8.11
N LYS A 32 -1.25 -3.79 7.69
CA LYS A 32 -0.90 -4.35 6.38
C LYS A 32 -1.22 -3.35 5.27
N GLY A 33 -0.27 -3.11 4.39
CA GLY A 33 -0.37 -2.11 3.33
C GLY A 33 0.33 -0.79 3.63
N ASN A 34 0.66 -0.49 4.91
CA ASN A 34 1.44 0.69 5.22
C ASN A 34 2.81 0.68 4.56
N TYR A 35 3.27 1.86 4.20
CA TYR A 35 4.64 2.09 3.75
C TYR A 35 5.49 2.56 4.92
N VAL A 36 6.66 1.96 5.03
CA VAL A 36 7.63 2.24 6.09
C VAL A 36 8.99 2.53 5.48
N PHE A 37 9.83 3.22 6.21
CA PHE A 37 11.22 3.39 5.83
C PHE A 37 12.18 3.18 7.00
N LEU A 38 13.41 2.94 6.66
CA LEU A 38 14.54 2.90 7.59
C LEU A 38 15.76 3.58 6.95
N ASN A 39 16.68 4.04 7.78
CA ASN A 39 17.93 4.60 7.32
C ASN A 39 19.03 3.55 7.50
N SER A 40 19.64 3.14 6.40
CA SER A 40 20.80 2.23 6.38
C SER A 40 21.85 2.76 5.42
N GLN A 41 23.11 2.77 5.85
CA GLN A 41 24.25 3.24 5.05
C GLN A 41 24.03 4.64 4.43
N ASN A 42 23.48 5.57 5.19
CA ASN A 42 23.12 6.94 4.77
C ASN A 42 22.09 7.03 3.65
N LYS A 43 21.34 5.96 3.40
CA LYS A 43 20.26 5.92 2.41
C LYS A 43 18.94 5.53 3.06
N LYS A 44 17.82 6.02 2.53
CA LYS A 44 16.48 5.60 2.96
C LYS A 44 16.03 4.37 2.19
N ILE A 45 15.88 3.24 2.87
CA ILE A 45 15.25 2.03 2.31
C ILE A 45 13.76 2.11 2.60
N PHE A 46 12.93 1.95 1.57
CA PHE A 46 11.48 1.90 1.69
C PHE A 46 10.96 0.49 1.54
N GLY A 47 9.97 0.15 2.35
CA GLY A 47 9.27 -1.12 2.29
C GLY A 47 7.77 -0.95 2.45
N GLN A 48 7.00 -1.92 1.96
CA GLN A 48 5.58 -2.05 2.19
C GLN A 48 5.31 -3.22 3.13
N VAL A 49 4.55 -2.99 4.18
CA VAL A 49 4.12 -4.04 5.12
C VAL A 49 3.17 -4.98 4.40
N ILE A 50 3.59 -6.23 4.23
CA ILE A 50 2.82 -7.27 3.53
C ILE A 50 2.13 -8.23 4.49
N GLU A 51 2.62 -8.33 5.72
CA GLU A 51 2.08 -9.23 6.73
C GLU A 51 2.37 -8.73 8.13
N ILE A 52 1.45 -8.99 9.06
CA ILE A 52 1.62 -8.73 10.49
C ILE A 52 1.14 -9.98 11.23
N PHE A 53 1.93 -10.44 12.16
CA PHE A 53 1.60 -11.60 12.99
C PHE A 53 2.13 -11.44 14.41
N TRP A 54 1.50 -12.17 15.35
CA TRP A 54 1.97 -12.23 16.71
C TRP A 54 2.97 -13.35 16.84
N SER A 55 4.05 -13.11 17.55
CA SER A 55 5.06 -14.08 17.91
C SER A 55 5.23 -14.11 19.43
N ASN A 56 5.54 -15.25 19.94
CA ASN A 56 5.85 -15.43 21.34
C ASN A 56 7.15 -16.21 21.47
N ARG A 57 8.03 -15.78 22.37
CA ARG A 57 9.34 -16.39 22.53
C ARG A 57 9.27 -17.87 22.90
N TYR A 58 8.28 -18.27 23.67
CA TYR A 58 8.16 -19.62 24.23
C TYR A 58 7.28 -20.55 23.40
N PHE A 59 6.29 -20.06 22.67
CA PHE A 59 5.36 -20.87 21.88
C PHE A 59 5.84 -21.16 20.46
N LYS A 60 7.16 -21.39 20.29
CA LYS A 60 7.72 -21.66 18.96
C LYS A 60 7.68 -23.12 18.54
N SER A 61 7.60 -24.05 19.50
CA SER A 61 7.56 -25.48 19.22
C SER A 61 6.37 -26.15 19.90
N HIS A 62 5.87 -27.23 19.27
CA HIS A 62 4.79 -28.03 19.81
C HIS A 62 5.15 -28.68 21.15
N GLU A 63 6.43 -29.03 21.36
CA GLU A 63 6.95 -29.63 22.59
C GLU A 63 6.78 -28.71 23.81
N VAL A 64 7.08 -27.42 23.64
CA VAL A 64 6.91 -26.41 24.70
C VAL A 64 5.44 -26.24 25.09
N VAL A 65 4.53 -26.27 24.12
CA VAL A 65 3.10 -26.17 24.37
C VAL A 65 2.59 -27.40 25.14
N ALA A 66 3.09 -28.59 24.80
CA ALA A 66 2.75 -29.85 25.52
C ALA A 66 3.26 -29.83 26.95
N ASP A 67 4.49 -29.36 27.16
CA ASP A 67 5.08 -29.26 28.50
C ASP A 67 4.32 -28.29 29.41
N ILE A 68 3.97 -27.12 28.92
CA ILE A 68 3.18 -26.14 29.68
C ILE A 68 1.80 -26.70 30.05
N SER A 69 1.17 -27.46 29.17
CA SER A 69 -0.12 -28.11 29.45
C SER A 69 0.01 -29.16 30.56
N ASN A 70 1.15 -29.82 30.66
CA ASN A 70 1.43 -30.82 31.69
C ASN A 70 1.81 -30.22 33.07
N PHE A 71 2.28 -28.96 33.10
CA PHE A 71 2.75 -28.30 34.34
C PHE A 71 1.72 -27.37 35.01
N GLY A 72 0.44 -27.54 34.80
CA GLY A 72 -0.59 -26.80 35.53
C GLY A 72 -1.41 -25.79 34.72
N GLY A 73 -1.31 -25.86 33.43
CA GLY A 73 -2.15 -25.08 32.53
C GLY A 73 -1.63 -23.66 32.17
N MET A 74 -2.27 -23.07 31.20
CA MET A 74 -1.89 -21.74 30.66
C MET A 74 -2.19 -20.57 31.60
N ASP A 75 -3.05 -20.76 32.59
CA ASP A 75 -3.57 -19.66 33.43
C ASP A 75 -2.49 -19.02 34.31
N ASN A 76 -1.41 -19.75 34.61
CA ASN A 76 -0.29 -19.24 35.39
C ASN A 76 0.91 -18.81 34.55
N PHE A 77 0.82 -18.91 33.23
CA PHE A 77 1.94 -18.58 32.35
C PHE A 77 1.76 -17.18 31.77
N PRO A 78 2.70 -16.24 31.96
CA PRO A 78 2.56 -14.84 31.50
C PRO A 78 2.68 -14.74 29.98
N THR A 79 1.73 -15.32 29.26
CA THR A 79 1.71 -15.39 27.80
C THR A 79 1.74 -14.01 27.13
N GLU A 80 1.02 -13.04 27.71
CA GLU A 80 0.94 -11.68 27.19
C GLU A 80 2.26 -10.92 27.30
N ALA A 81 2.98 -11.07 28.42
CA ALA A 81 4.23 -10.35 28.67
C ALA A 81 5.35 -10.69 27.67
N TRP A 82 5.26 -11.83 27.01
CA TRP A 82 6.28 -12.32 26.06
C TRP A 82 5.79 -12.38 24.61
N SER A 83 4.58 -11.92 24.37
CA SER A 83 4.01 -11.78 23.03
C SER A 83 4.41 -10.43 22.44
N TYR A 84 4.82 -10.44 21.18
CA TYR A 84 5.17 -9.24 20.45
C TYR A 84 4.65 -9.32 19.03
N GLY A 85 4.25 -8.15 18.50
CA GLY A 85 3.87 -8.01 17.11
C GLY A 85 5.12 -8.04 16.24
N LEU A 86 5.07 -8.82 15.16
CA LEU A 86 6.10 -8.90 14.15
C LEU A 86 5.48 -8.54 12.81
N ALA A 87 6.13 -7.65 12.07
CA ALA A 87 5.71 -7.29 10.73
C ALA A 87 6.75 -7.71 9.71
N LYS A 88 6.28 -8.16 8.56
CA LYS A 88 7.07 -8.45 7.37
C LYS A 88 6.86 -7.35 6.34
N ALA A 89 7.94 -6.72 5.91
CA ALA A 89 7.90 -5.70 4.86
C ALA A 89 8.68 -6.16 3.63
N LYS A 90 8.08 -5.96 2.46
CA LYS A 90 8.74 -6.12 1.16
C LYS A 90 9.46 -4.82 0.81
N ILE A 91 10.76 -4.91 0.50
CA ILE A 91 11.52 -3.75 0.04
C ILE A 91 11.04 -3.35 -1.35
N ILE A 92 10.69 -2.08 -1.53
CA ILE A 92 10.28 -1.51 -2.80
C ILE A 92 11.40 -0.74 -3.50
N GLY A 93 12.33 -0.20 -2.72
CA GLY A 93 13.50 0.48 -3.26
C GLY A 93 14.24 1.32 -2.23
N VAL A 94 15.22 2.05 -2.71
CA VAL A 94 16.07 2.95 -1.93
C VAL A 94 16.02 4.34 -2.55
N LEU A 95 15.84 5.35 -1.71
CA LEU A 95 16.05 6.73 -2.11
C LEU A 95 17.54 7.06 -1.92
N ASP A 96 18.23 7.24 -3.05
CA ASP A 96 19.62 7.63 -3.13
C ASP A 96 19.68 9.06 -3.68
N GLU A 97 20.02 10.02 -2.83
CA GLU A 97 19.84 11.45 -3.11
C GLU A 97 18.38 11.75 -3.49
N ASP A 98 18.09 12.04 -4.77
CA ASP A 98 16.73 12.27 -5.29
C ASP A 98 16.24 11.16 -6.26
N ARG A 99 16.99 10.07 -6.38
CA ARG A 99 16.64 8.96 -7.28
C ARG A 99 16.12 7.77 -6.50
N PHE A 100 14.97 7.27 -6.90
CA PHE A 100 14.44 6.02 -6.35
C PHE A 100 14.93 4.85 -7.19
N VAL A 101 15.77 3.99 -6.59
CA VAL A 101 16.45 2.89 -7.26
C VAL A 101 16.21 1.57 -6.55
N ARG A 102 16.57 0.48 -7.20
CA ARG A 102 16.49 -0.86 -6.61
C ARG A 102 17.45 -1.00 -5.42
N CYS A 103 17.02 -1.70 -4.38
CA CYS A 103 17.86 -2.01 -3.23
C CYS A 103 18.83 -3.17 -3.55
N PHE A 104 20.12 -2.96 -3.33
CA PHE A 104 21.18 -3.94 -3.58
C PHE A 104 21.88 -4.42 -2.31
N PHE A 105 21.49 -3.92 -1.15
CA PHE A 105 22.06 -4.31 0.14
C PHE A 105 20.94 -4.49 1.17
N PRO A 106 21.08 -5.45 2.09
CA PRO A 106 20.07 -5.68 3.14
C PRO A 106 20.16 -4.60 4.21
N PRO A 107 19.04 -4.27 4.88
CA PRO A 107 19.07 -3.52 6.12
C PRO A 107 19.77 -4.32 7.23
N LYS A 108 20.25 -3.64 8.27
CA LYS A 108 20.87 -4.28 9.43
C LYS A 108 19.88 -4.50 10.55
N CYS A 109 20.04 -5.58 11.28
CA CYS A 109 19.31 -5.78 12.53
C CYS A 109 19.59 -4.64 13.51
N GLY A 110 18.54 -4.19 14.22
CA GLY A 110 18.62 -3.08 15.15
C GLY A 110 18.34 -1.71 14.54
N GLU A 111 18.26 -1.59 13.21
CA GLU A 111 17.87 -0.32 12.56
C GLU A 111 16.40 0.01 12.85
N GLU A 112 16.14 1.30 13.08
CA GLU A 112 14.81 1.79 13.44
C GLU A 112 13.92 1.96 12.23
N ILE A 113 12.65 1.59 12.37
CA ILE A 113 11.62 1.69 11.34
C ILE A 113 10.69 2.86 11.64
N PHE A 114 10.38 3.63 10.60
CA PHE A 114 9.50 4.78 10.65
C PHE A 114 8.36 4.63 9.63
N LEU A 115 7.21 5.22 9.92
CA LEU A 115 6.11 5.32 8.95
C LEU A 115 6.51 6.33 7.86
N ALA A 116 6.30 5.96 6.58
CA ALA A 116 6.60 6.85 5.47
C ALA A 116 5.65 8.06 5.46
N SER A 117 6.22 9.26 5.28
CA SER A 117 5.44 10.48 5.17
C SER A 117 4.74 10.60 3.80
N ALA A 118 3.70 11.44 3.71
CA ALA A 118 3.04 11.72 2.43
C ALA A 118 4.01 12.25 1.36
N LEU A 119 4.99 13.09 1.75
CA LEU A 119 6.01 13.61 0.85
C LEU A 119 6.96 12.51 0.34
N ASP A 120 7.38 11.60 1.23
CA ASP A 120 8.19 10.46 0.82
C ASP A 120 7.42 9.59 -0.17
N LEU A 121 6.13 9.30 0.12
CA LEU A 121 5.29 8.48 -0.74
C LEU A 121 5.03 9.10 -2.10
N GLN A 122 4.80 10.41 -2.16
CA GLN A 122 4.63 11.13 -3.42
C GLN A 122 5.87 10.99 -4.32
N LYS A 123 7.07 11.07 -3.73
CA LYS A 123 8.35 10.89 -4.44
C LYS A 123 8.54 9.45 -4.92
N ILE A 124 8.45 8.47 -4.03
CA ILE A 124 8.76 7.07 -4.37
C ILE A 124 7.74 6.43 -5.28
N LEU A 125 6.47 6.83 -5.20
CA LEU A 125 5.40 6.38 -6.09
C LEU A 125 5.33 7.21 -7.37
N ASN A 126 6.15 8.27 -7.48
CA ASN A 126 6.18 9.19 -8.61
C ASN A 126 4.78 9.73 -8.97
N LEU A 127 4.01 10.10 -7.94
CA LEU A 127 2.68 10.65 -8.12
C LEU A 127 2.78 12.10 -8.59
N PRO A 128 2.08 12.48 -9.66
CA PRO A 128 2.07 13.85 -10.14
C PRO A 128 1.34 14.78 -9.15
N PRO A 129 1.70 16.06 -9.11
CA PRO A 129 1.02 17.05 -8.24
C PRO A 129 -0.41 17.34 -8.71
N SER A 130 -0.68 17.16 -10.00
CA SER A 130 -1.99 17.34 -10.64
C SER A 130 -2.31 16.14 -11.53
N GLY A 131 -3.58 15.89 -11.81
CA GLY A 131 -4.04 14.76 -12.63
C GLY A 131 -5.36 14.22 -12.12
N LEU A 132 -5.80 13.09 -12.68
CA LEU A 132 -7.03 12.40 -12.29
C LEU A 132 -6.91 11.90 -10.84
N ASN A 133 -7.81 12.32 -9.96
CA ASN A 133 -7.82 11.90 -8.57
C ASN A 133 -8.65 10.62 -8.41
N LEU A 134 -7.98 9.48 -8.25
CA LEU A 134 -8.65 8.18 -8.13
C LEU A 134 -8.94 7.77 -6.68
N GLY A 135 -8.68 8.65 -5.71
CA GLY A 135 -8.91 8.43 -4.30
C GLY A 135 -7.65 8.54 -3.45
N LYS A 136 -7.66 7.93 -2.28
CA LYS A 136 -6.56 8.00 -1.30
C LYS A 136 -5.76 6.71 -1.23
N LEU A 137 -4.47 6.83 -0.97
CA LEU A 137 -3.61 5.68 -0.70
C LEU A 137 -4.03 5.00 0.62
N LEU A 138 -4.18 3.69 0.57
CA LEU A 138 -4.65 2.91 1.71
C LEU A 138 -3.80 3.18 2.97
N HIS A 139 -4.46 3.54 4.07
CA HIS A 139 -3.85 3.88 5.36
C HIS A 139 -2.91 5.09 5.35
N HIS A 140 -2.96 5.93 4.33
CA HIS A 140 -2.19 7.17 4.24
C HIS A 140 -3.08 8.32 3.79
N GLU A 141 -2.87 9.50 4.35
CA GLU A 141 -3.55 10.73 3.94
C GLU A 141 -2.85 11.34 2.70
N LEU A 142 -2.88 10.57 1.60
CA LEU A 142 -2.27 10.97 0.34
C LEU A 142 -3.22 10.64 -0.82
N ASP A 143 -3.60 11.66 -1.58
CA ASP A 143 -4.39 11.50 -2.80
C ASP A 143 -3.56 10.83 -3.90
N VAL A 144 -4.13 9.81 -4.51
CA VAL A 144 -3.53 9.10 -5.65
C VAL A 144 -3.99 9.76 -6.93
N LYS A 145 -3.11 10.56 -7.51
CA LYS A 145 -3.34 11.22 -8.79
C LYS A 145 -2.62 10.50 -9.91
N LEU A 146 -3.26 10.35 -11.06
CA LEU A 146 -2.69 9.76 -12.26
C LEU A 146 -2.54 10.81 -13.36
N ASP A 147 -1.42 10.76 -14.05
CA ASP A 147 -1.17 11.58 -15.24
C ASP A 147 -2.01 11.04 -16.41
N LEU A 148 -2.98 11.84 -16.86
CA LEU A 148 -3.89 11.49 -17.94
C LEU A 148 -3.11 11.13 -19.21
N SER A 149 -2.11 11.91 -19.58
CA SER A 149 -1.33 11.69 -20.80
C SER A 149 -0.61 10.35 -20.81
N LYS A 150 -0.07 9.95 -19.64
CA LYS A 150 0.57 8.65 -19.47
C LYS A 150 -0.43 7.50 -19.46
N LEU A 151 -1.61 7.74 -18.90
CA LEU A 151 -2.68 6.74 -18.82
C LEU A 151 -3.22 6.39 -20.20
N ILE A 152 -3.47 7.42 -21.04
CA ILE A 152 -4.13 7.28 -22.35
C ILE A 152 -3.13 6.98 -23.47
N GLY A 153 -1.89 7.41 -23.32
CA GLY A 153 -0.83 7.16 -24.32
C GLY A 153 -0.53 5.68 -24.58
N LYS A 154 -1.15 4.76 -23.78
CA LYS A 154 -1.03 3.30 -23.87
C LYS A 154 -2.36 2.66 -23.51
N HIS A 155 -2.34 1.33 -23.35
CA HIS A 155 -3.52 0.57 -22.94
C HIS A 155 -3.62 0.53 -21.41
N LEU A 156 -4.83 0.71 -20.88
CA LEU A 156 -5.19 0.48 -19.48
C LEU A 156 -6.05 -0.78 -19.39
N ALA A 157 -5.72 -1.70 -18.51
CA ALA A 157 -6.57 -2.84 -18.19
C ALA A 157 -6.97 -2.78 -16.71
N ILE A 158 -8.29 -2.81 -16.44
CA ILE A 158 -8.84 -2.87 -15.09
C ILE A 158 -9.33 -4.30 -14.85
N LEU A 159 -8.57 -5.04 -14.05
CA LEU A 159 -8.84 -6.44 -13.77
C LEU A 159 -9.28 -6.61 -12.32
N ALA A 160 -10.45 -7.20 -12.12
CA ALA A 160 -10.99 -7.45 -10.80
C ALA A 160 -11.97 -8.64 -10.83
N MET A 161 -12.10 -9.31 -9.69
CA MET A 161 -13.14 -10.32 -9.51
C MET A 161 -14.53 -9.68 -9.53
N SER A 162 -15.57 -10.48 -9.80
CA SER A 162 -16.95 -10.01 -9.73
C SER A 162 -17.24 -9.44 -8.33
N GLY A 163 -17.91 -8.30 -8.26
CA GLY A 163 -18.24 -7.62 -7.00
C GLY A 163 -17.09 -6.82 -6.34
N ALA A 164 -15.88 -6.84 -6.91
CA ALA A 164 -14.73 -6.10 -6.36
C ALA A 164 -14.73 -4.58 -6.65
N GLY A 165 -15.79 -4.04 -7.25
CA GLY A 165 -15.92 -2.61 -7.53
C GLY A 165 -15.31 -2.15 -8.86
N LYS A 166 -15.10 -3.06 -9.84
CA LYS A 166 -14.53 -2.71 -11.14
C LYS A 166 -15.33 -1.60 -11.85
N SER A 167 -16.66 -1.77 -12.01
CA SER A 167 -17.52 -0.77 -12.67
C SER A 167 -17.54 0.55 -11.90
N TYR A 168 -17.55 0.51 -10.57
CA TYR A 168 -17.44 1.70 -9.74
C TYR A 168 -16.12 2.47 -9.97
N PHE A 169 -15.00 1.78 -10.01
CA PHE A 169 -13.71 2.40 -10.31
C PHE A 169 -13.68 3.02 -11.73
N CYS A 170 -14.28 2.32 -12.71
CA CYS A 170 -14.42 2.87 -14.07
C CYS A 170 -15.30 4.13 -14.08
N SER A 171 -16.38 4.16 -13.30
CA SER A 171 -17.24 5.34 -13.18
C SER A 171 -16.44 6.54 -12.63
N VAL A 172 -15.70 6.35 -11.53
CA VAL A 172 -14.84 7.41 -10.96
C VAL A 172 -13.84 7.92 -12.00
N LEU A 173 -13.19 7.02 -12.75
CA LEU A 173 -12.24 7.41 -13.79
C LEU A 173 -12.91 8.23 -14.92
N LEU A 174 -14.11 7.84 -15.34
CA LEU A 174 -14.86 8.54 -16.36
C LEU A 174 -15.35 9.93 -15.89
N GLU A 175 -15.80 10.02 -14.64
CA GLU A 175 -16.20 11.29 -14.03
C GLU A 175 -15.01 12.25 -13.94
N GLU A 176 -13.87 11.80 -13.46
CA GLU A 176 -12.63 12.59 -13.42
C GLU A 176 -12.21 13.10 -14.82
N ILE A 177 -12.37 12.27 -15.87
CA ILE A 177 -12.10 12.68 -17.25
C ILE A 177 -13.13 13.74 -17.73
N LEU A 178 -14.40 13.60 -17.38
CA LEU A 178 -15.47 14.52 -17.76
C LEU A 178 -15.35 15.88 -17.05
N GLU A 179 -14.78 15.92 -15.86
CA GLU A 179 -14.53 17.14 -15.08
C GLU A 179 -13.38 17.98 -15.62
N ILE A 180 -12.49 17.39 -16.44
CA ILE A 180 -11.43 18.16 -17.10
C ILE A 180 -12.08 19.19 -18.05
N LYS A 181 -11.68 20.45 -17.92
CA LYS A 181 -12.15 21.51 -18.79
C LYS A 181 -11.65 21.31 -20.22
N LYS A 182 -12.46 21.74 -21.19
CA LYS A 182 -12.11 21.64 -22.64
C LYS A 182 -10.78 22.33 -22.93
N GLU A 183 -10.57 23.50 -22.31
CA GLU A 183 -9.37 24.32 -22.47
C GLU A 183 -8.10 23.65 -21.91
N GLU A 184 -8.28 22.73 -20.97
CA GLU A 184 -7.20 21.95 -20.36
C GLU A 184 -6.88 20.65 -21.13
N GLY A 185 -7.57 20.41 -22.25
CA GLY A 185 -7.32 19.27 -23.11
C GLY A 185 -8.12 18.03 -22.75
N ARG A 186 -9.43 18.21 -22.41
CA ARG A 186 -10.33 17.08 -22.19
C ARG A 186 -10.40 16.20 -23.43
N ILE A 187 -10.21 14.90 -23.23
CA ILE A 187 -10.26 13.91 -24.30
C ILE A 187 -11.70 13.53 -24.68
N SER A 188 -11.90 13.16 -25.93
CA SER A 188 -13.12 12.49 -26.37
C SER A 188 -13.03 10.99 -26.05
N THR A 189 -14.06 10.46 -25.41
CA THR A 189 -14.11 9.06 -24.99
C THR A 189 -15.31 8.37 -25.63
N LEU A 190 -15.10 7.19 -26.21
CA LEU A 190 -16.15 6.30 -26.71
C LEU A 190 -16.24 5.08 -25.81
N ILE A 191 -17.44 4.78 -25.31
CA ILE A 191 -17.67 3.68 -24.37
C ILE A 191 -18.61 2.66 -25.03
N PHE A 192 -18.18 1.41 -25.09
CA PHE A 192 -19.03 0.28 -25.44
C PHE A 192 -19.53 -0.39 -24.15
N ASP A 193 -20.76 -0.04 -23.77
CA ASP A 193 -21.38 -0.45 -22.50
C ASP A 193 -22.46 -1.52 -22.73
N SER A 194 -22.05 -2.78 -22.70
CA SER A 194 -22.97 -3.92 -22.93
C SER A 194 -23.93 -4.19 -21.76
N HIS A 195 -23.64 -3.64 -20.57
CA HIS A 195 -24.44 -3.88 -19.36
C HIS A 195 -25.22 -2.64 -18.90
N GLN A 196 -25.05 -1.51 -19.57
CA GLN A 196 -25.66 -0.23 -19.22
C GLN A 196 -25.22 0.31 -17.84
N ASP A 197 -23.99 -0.03 -17.43
CA ASP A 197 -23.42 0.36 -16.13
C ASP A 197 -23.13 1.87 -16.05
N TYR A 198 -22.98 2.58 -17.20
CA TYR A 198 -22.52 3.97 -17.28
C TYR A 198 -23.55 4.96 -17.85
N THR A 199 -24.79 4.52 -18.07
CA THR A 199 -25.87 5.38 -18.63
C THR A 199 -26.20 6.56 -17.73
N PHE A 200 -26.01 6.45 -16.42
CA PHE A 200 -26.21 7.53 -15.44
C PHE A 200 -25.32 8.76 -15.71
N LEU A 201 -24.20 8.61 -16.42
CA LEU A 201 -23.31 9.72 -16.78
C LEU A 201 -24.04 10.74 -17.66
N LYS A 202 -25.07 10.34 -18.42
CA LYS A 202 -25.90 11.25 -19.19
C LYS A 202 -26.69 12.21 -18.31
N GLU A 203 -27.17 11.74 -17.16
CA GLU A 203 -27.91 12.55 -16.19
C GLU A 203 -26.99 13.50 -15.46
N ALA A 204 -25.81 13.01 -15.06
CA ALA A 204 -24.82 13.79 -14.33
C ALA A 204 -24.12 14.85 -15.22
N TYR A 205 -23.87 14.52 -16.50
CA TYR A 205 -23.12 15.37 -17.45
C TYR A 205 -23.88 15.56 -18.78
N PRO A 206 -25.11 16.16 -18.78
CA PRO A 206 -25.99 16.18 -19.93
C PRO A 206 -25.42 16.91 -21.14
N SER A 207 -24.51 17.88 -20.95
CA SER A 207 -23.84 18.63 -22.00
C SER A 207 -22.59 17.98 -22.59
N ALA A 208 -22.10 16.92 -21.94
CA ALA A 208 -20.83 16.28 -22.29
C ALA A 208 -20.97 14.81 -22.69
N VAL A 209 -22.07 14.17 -22.35
CA VAL A 209 -22.33 12.75 -22.62
C VAL A 209 -23.54 12.58 -23.52
N GLU A 210 -23.39 11.74 -24.54
CA GLU A 210 -24.48 11.27 -25.41
C GLU A 210 -24.56 9.75 -25.33
N VAL A 211 -25.78 9.23 -25.16
CA VAL A 211 -26.06 7.80 -25.16
C VAL A 211 -26.73 7.43 -26.47
N ILE A 212 -26.15 6.47 -27.17
CA ILE A 212 -26.65 5.94 -28.43
C ILE A 212 -27.06 4.48 -28.21
N ASP A 213 -28.34 4.19 -28.28
CA ASP A 213 -28.82 2.82 -28.19
C ASP A 213 -28.58 2.10 -29.53
N ALA A 214 -27.74 1.08 -29.51
CA ALA A 214 -27.59 0.17 -30.62
C ALA A 214 -28.83 -0.74 -30.70
N LYS A 215 -29.68 -0.50 -31.69
CA LYS A 215 -30.83 -1.35 -32.01
C LYS A 215 -30.41 -2.56 -32.84
#